data_8591e86792308f7ddad90d3dae027985
#
_entry.id   8591e86792308f7ddad90d3dae027985
#
_cell.length_a   1.000
_cell.length_b   1.000
_cell.length_c   1.000
_cell.angle_alpha   90.00
_cell.angle_beta   90.00
_cell.angle_gamma   90.00
#
_symmetry.space_group_name_H-M   'P 1'
#
loop_
_entity.id
_entity.type
_entity.pdbx_description
1 polymer ?
#
loop_
_entity_poly.entity_id
_entity_poly.type
_entity_poly.pdbx_seq_one_letter_code
_entity_poly.pdbx_strand_id
1 'polypeptide(L)'
;AYSNIGNCYLYIKDHKNSIENFKKAIDLNKENSFAFNGLGSVYKELDDNDNAIINYKKAVKIKPDFFIAYYNLGTTLSTIRNFEEAKEAFEKVLKLKPDHNYTIGKLIHTKMMLSDWSNLDTNLNNMINFINEKKRVIDPFPVLSLIDDPLIHKINADIFVDYKFNTLSMKKMESYPRKEKIKIGYFSPDFREHPTLYLMMDVFNLHDTSKFDVYAFSFGPRGKGDAYEKSKGLFKKFFDVKNMTDEEIINLSEEIGIEIAIDLCGYTSWNKTSIFYRRVAPIQINYLGYAGTIGGSFMDYIIADKILIPESHKKFFAEKVIHMPNCYQANPKSLKISNKKLYKTDFGLPENEIIFCNFNASYKITPKMFTAWTNIMKKVPNSVLWLMGTKGNASSENIWREGEKRNIDRKRIIFTNYMESEDHLNRLKLVDIFLDTFPYNAHTTSSDAIRMGIPIVTLIGKSFASRVSASILNQVNMSQLVVNNIEDFEKVAIELATKKDRLKDIKNEIKKNIQDSKLFDSLTFTKSLEKIYQDLINEKKV
;
A
#
# COMPACT_ATOMS: atom_id res chain seq x y z
N ALA A 1 -27.03 -29.44 -12.00
CA ALA A 1 -25.87 -30.35 -12.00
C ALA A 1 -24.61 -29.68 -12.57
N TYR A 2 -24.57 -29.27 -13.86
CA TYR A 2 -23.35 -28.73 -14.52
C TYR A 2 -22.76 -27.49 -13.83
N SER A 3 -23.56 -26.55 -13.30
CA SER A 3 -23.03 -25.40 -12.54
C SER A 3 -22.27 -25.84 -11.28
N ASN A 4 -22.73 -26.87 -10.57
CA ASN A 4 -22.05 -27.39 -9.39
C ASN A 4 -20.75 -28.10 -9.76
N ILE A 5 -20.76 -28.87 -10.87
CA ILE A 5 -19.55 -29.50 -11.42
C ILE A 5 -18.54 -28.44 -11.83
N GLY A 6 -18.98 -27.36 -12.50
CA GLY A 6 -18.14 -26.20 -12.82
C GLY A 6 -17.50 -25.57 -11.59
N ASN A 7 -18.24 -25.41 -10.48
CA ASN A 7 -17.69 -24.91 -9.21
C ASN A 7 -16.65 -25.88 -8.60
N CYS A 8 -16.87 -27.21 -8.67
CA CYS A 8 -15.88 -28.19 -8.21
C CYS A 8 -14.56 -28.08 -8.99
N TYR A 9 -14.65 -27.97 -10.31
CA TYR A 9 -13.46 -27.77 -11.14
C TYR A 9 -12.77 -26.42 -10.85
N LEU A 10 -13.52 -25.34 -10.61
CA LEU A 10 -12.94 -24.05 -10.19
C LEU A 10 -12.19 -24.19 -8.86
N TYR A 11 -12.76 -24.89 -7.89
CA TYR A 11 -12.14 -25.13 -6.60
C TYR A 11 -10.79 -25.84 -6.70
N ILE A 12 -10.68 -26.82 -7.59
CA ILE A 12 -9.42 -27.55 -7.84
C ILE A 12 -8.54 -26.86 -8.90
N LYS A 13 -8.90 -25.64 -9.33
CA LYS A 13 -8.20 -24.82 -10.34
C LYS A 13 -8.08 -25.44 -11.73
N ASP A 14 -8.96 -26.39 -12.06
CA ASP A 14 -9.13 -26.87 -13.42
C ASP A 14 -10.03 -25.93 -14.21
N HIS A 15 -9.47 -24.80 -14.62
CA HIS A 15 -10.21 -23.73 -15.28
C HIS A 15 -10.83 -24.17 -16.61
N LYS A 16 -10.17 -25.07 -17.35
CA LYS A 16 -10.67 -25.57 -18.64
C LYS A 16 -11.99 -26.33 -18.46
N ASN A 17 -12.00 -27.34 -17.60
CA ASN A 17 -13.19 -28.13 -17.35
C ASN A 17 -14.27 -27.32 -16.63
N SER A 18 -13.87 -26.36 -15.80
CA SER A 18 -14.81 -25.41 -15.16
C SER A 18 -15.57 -24.59 -16.21
N ILE A 19 -14.86 -23.95 -17.17
CA ILE A 19 -15.47 -23.16 -18.27
C ILE A 19 -16.41 -24.03 -19.09
N GLU A 20 -16.00 -25.24 -19.46
CA GLU A 20 -16.82 -26.16 -20.26
C GLU A 20 -18.13 -26.50 -19.58
N ASN A 21 -18.10 -26.83 -18.28
CA ASN A 21 -19.30 -27.17 -17.52
C ASN A 21 -20.22 -25.97 -17.30
N PHE A 22 -19.70 -24.76 -17.02
CA PHE A 22 -20.55 -23.57 -16.95
C PHE A 22 -21.17 -23.25 -18.30
N LYS A 23 -20.46 -23.38 -19.42
CA LYS A 23 -21.04 -23.19 -20.77
C LYS A 23 -22.15 -24.22 -21.05
N LYS A 24 -21.95 -25.51 -20.74
CA LYS A 24 -23.01 -26.52 -20.83
C LYS A 24 -24.24 -26.17 -20.00
N ALA A 25 -24.02 -25.65 -18.78
CA ALA A 25 -25.14 -25.19 -17.93
C ALA A 25 -25.92 -24.03 -18.55
N ILE A 26 -25.23 -23.08 -19.20
CA ILE A 26 -25.84 -21.95 -19.90
C ILE A 26 -26.55 -22.41 -21.19
N ASP A 27 -25.99 -23.37 -21.90
CA ASP A 27 -26.63 -23.92 -23.11
C ASP A 27 -27.95 -24.62 -22.82
N LEU A 28 -28.02 -25.34 -21.70
CA LEU A 28 -29.23 -25.97 -21.22
C LEU A 28 -30.26 -25.00 -20.62
N ASN A 29 -29.79 -23.90 -20.04
CA ASN A 29 -30.66 -22.85 -19.50
C ASN A 29 -29.96 -21.49 -19.66
N LYS A 30 -30.40 -20.72 -20.66
CA LYS A 30 -29.86 -19.39 -20.99
C LYS A 30 -30.06 -18.34 -19.88
N GLU A 31 -30.95 -18.60 -18.92
CA GLU A 31 -31.21 -17.73 -17.77
C GLU A 31 -30.58 -18.27 -16.47
N ASN A 32 -29.55 -19.09 -16.58
CA ASN A 32 -28.83 -19.62 -15.42
C ASN A 32 -27.83 -18.58 -14.84
N SER A 33 -28.33 -17.70 -13.97
CA SER A 33 -27.52 -16.67 -13.31
C SER A 33 -26.35 -17.22 -12.51
N PHE A 34 -26.50 -18.42 -11.91
CA PHE A 34 -25.40 -19.07 -11.15
C PHE A 34 -24.26 -19.51 -12.06
N ALA A 35 -24.56 -20.02 -13.25
CA ALA A 35 -23.55 -20.43 -14.22
C ALA A 35 -22.79 -19.20 -14.78
N PHE A 36 -23.48 -18.10 -15.06
CA PHE A 36 -22.84 -16.85 -15.45
C PHE A 36 -21.94 -16.31 -14.33
N ASN A 37 -22.38 -16.30 -13.08
CA ASN A 37 -21.54 -15.88 -11.96
C ASN A 37 -20.31 -16.79 -11.82
N GLY A 38 -20.46 -18.11 -11.92
CA GLY A 38 -19.35 -19.06 -11.87
C GLY A 38 -18.35 -18.84 -13.01
N LEU A 39 -18.84 -18.65 -14.24
CA LEU A 39 -17.99 -18.37 -15.41
C LEU A 39 -17.22 -17.05 -15.23
N GLY A 40 -17.87 -16.02 -14.67
CA GLY A 40 -17.22 -14.78 -14.28
C GLY A 40 -16.08 -15.00 -13.28
N SER A 41 -16.29 -15.90 -12.29
CA SER A 41 -15.25 -16.21 -11.30
C SER A 41 -14.04 -16.93 -11.91
N VAL A 42 -14.28 -17.83 -12.87
CA VAL A 42 -13.18 -18.48 -13.60
C VAL A 42 -12.35 -17.46 -14.39
N TYR A 43 -13.02 -16.57 -15.15
CA TYR A 43 -12.31 -15.55 -15.91
C TYR A 43 -11.52 -14.59 -15.01
N LYS A 44 -12.05 -14.25 -13.84
CA LYS A 44 -11.32 -13.44 -12.85
C LYS A 44 -10.06 -14.13 -12.35
N GLU A 45 -10.08 -15.44 -12.08
CA GLU A 45 -8.88 -16.21 -11.71
C GLU A 45 -7.84 -16.28 -12.83
N LEU A 46 -8.28 -16.20 -14.08
CA LEU A 46 -7.42 -16.13 -15.26
C LEU A 46 -6.91 -14.70 -15.58
N ASP A 47 -7.14 -13.72 -14.72
CA ASP A 47 -6.85 -12.30 -14.93
C ASP A 47 -7.64 -11.68 -16.13
N ASP A 48 -8.64 -12.37 -16.69
CA ASP A 48 -9.52 -11.88 -17.76
C ASP A 48 -10.69 -11.10 -17.15
N ASN A 49 -10.38 -9.90 -16.68
CA ASN A 49 -11.34 -9.05 -15.98
C ASN A 49 -12.51 -8.61 -16.89
N ASP A 50 -12.29 -8.44 -18.19
CA ASP A 50 -13.34 -8.02 -19.13
C ASP A 50 -14.42 -9.08 -19.28
N ASN A 51 -14.03 -10.33 -19.54
CA ASN A 51 -14.98 -11.45 -19.60
C ASN A 51 -15.62 -11.73 -18.23
N ALA A 52 -14.90 -11.55 -17.12
CA ALA A 52 -15.47 -11.66 -15.78
C ALA A 52 -16.61 -10.65 -15.58
N ILE A 53 -16.40 -9.38 -15.88
CA ILE A 53 -17.41 -8.29 -15.76
C ILE A 53 -18.61 -8.57 -16.65
N ILE A 54 -18.40 -8.97 -17.91
CA ILE A 54 -19.50 -9.30 -18.83
C ILE A 54 -20.39 -10.39 -18.24
N ASN A 55 -19.80 -11.44 -17.68
CA ASN A 55 -20.55 -12.56 -17.14
C ASN A 55 -21.26 -12.20 -15.81
N TYR A 56 -20.63 -11.44 -14.92
CA TYR A 56 -21.28 -10.94 -13.72
C TYR A 56 -22.44 -9.99 -14.05
N LYS A 57 -22.29 -9.07 -15.01
CA LYS A 57 -23.37 -8.21 -15.48
C LYS A 57 -24.56 -9.02 -16.05
N LYS A 58 -24.30 -10.12 -16.77
CA LYS A 58 -25.37 -11.04 -17.21
C LYS A 58 -26.04 -11.71 -16.02
N ALA A 59 -25.28 -12.18 -15.02
CA ALA A 59 -25.83 -12.83 -13.83
C ALA A 59 -26.79 -11.93 -13.06
N VAL A 60 -26.39 -10.65 -12.82
CA VAL A 60 -27.25 -9.69 -12.09
C VAL A 60 -28.42 -9.17 -12.92
N LYS A 61 -28.32 -9.17 -14.25
CA LYS A 61 -29.45 -8.85 -15.14
C LYS A 61 -30.53 -9.93 -15.07
N ILE A 62 -30.14 -11.22 -15.05
CA ILE A 62 -31.05 -12.35 -14.95
C ILE A 62 -31.65 -12.42 -13.54
N LYS A 63 -30.84 -12.22 -12.50
CA LYS A 63 -31.26 -12.29 -11.11
C LYS A 63 -30.87 -11.00 -10.37
N PRO A 64 -31.79 -9.98 -10.32
CA PRO A 64 -31.49 -8.65 -9.73
C PRO A 64 -31.27 -8.62 -8.22
N ASP A 65 -31.58 -9.71 -7.50
CA ASP A 65 -31.33 -9.90 -6.07
C ASP A 65 -30.08 -10.77 -5.77
N PHE A 66 -29.24 -11.04 -6.78
CA PHE A 66 -28.07 -11.90 -6.63
C PHE A 66 -26.87 -11.12 -6.04
N PHE A 67 -26.90 -10.88 -4.73
CA PHE A 67 -25.88 -10.07 -4.03
C PHE A 67 -24.44 -10.58 -4.22
N ILE A 68 -24.24 -11.91 -4.31
CA ILE A 68 -22.89 -12.50 -4.55
C ILE A 68 -22.33 -12.05 -5.90
N ALA A 69 -23.17 -12.02 -6.95
CA ALA A 69 -22.71 -11.58 -8.27
C ALA A 69 -22.41 -10.07 -8.29
N TYR A 70 -23.18 -9.25 -7.57
CA TYR A 70 -22.83 -7.82 -7.37
C TYR A 70 -21.52 -7.64 -6.60
N TYR A 71 -21.28 -8.44 -5.55
CA TYR A 71 -20.02 -8.39 -4.81
C TYR A 71 -18.81 -8.74 -5.69
N ASN A 72 -18.92 -9.80 -6.49
CA ASN A 72 -17.89 -10.22 -7.42
C ASN A 72 -17.66 -9.15 -8.52
N LEU A 73 -18.75 -8.59 -9.07
CA LEU A 73 -18.70 -7.49 -10.03
C LEU A 73 -17.96 -6.28 -9.44
N GLY A 74 -18.39 -5.80 -8.27
CA GLY A 74 -17.77 -4.65 -7.61
C GLY A 74 -16.29 -4.88 -7.28
N THR A 75 -15.92 -6.08 -6.85
CA THR A 75 -14.52 -6.44 -6.58
C THR A 75 -13.68 -6.43 -7.86
N THR A 76 -14.21 -6.97 -8.97
CA THR A 76 -13.50 -7.01 -10.26
C THR A 76 -13.38 -5.60 -10.86
N LEU A 77 -14.45 -4.81 -10.80
CA LEU A 77 -14.44 -3.40 -11.23
C LEU A 77 -13.40 -2.57 -10.43
N SER A 78 -13.29 -2.81 -9.12
CA SER A 78 -12.26 -2.17 -8.28
C SER A 78 -10.84 -2.54 -8.72
N THR A 79 -10.60 -3.78 -9.16
CA THR A 79 -9.31 -4.25 -9.68
C THR A 79 -8.88 -3.49 -10.92
N ILE A 80 -9.81 -3.20 -11.84
CA ILE A 80 -9.55 -2.42 -13.06
C ILE A 80 -9.71 -0.90 -12.85
N ARG A 81 -9.90 -0.46 -11.60
CA ARG A 81 -10.07 0.94 -11.20
C ARG A 81 -11.33 1.64 -11.74
N ASN A 82 -12.35 0.90 -12.12
CA ASN A 82 -13.67 1.45 -12.40
C ASN A 82 -14.46 1.60 -11.09
N PHE A 83 -14.07 2.61 -10.29
CA PHE A 83 -14.59 2.80 -8.94
C PHE A 83 -16.04 3.30 -8.90
N GLU A 84 -16.53 3.96 -9.95
CA GLU A 84 -17.91 4.43 -10.03
C GLU A 84 -18.88 3.26 -10.09
N GLU A 85 -18.72 2.37 -11.06
CA GLU A 85 -19.56 1.16 -11.14
C GLU A 85 -19.31 0.21 -9.95
N ALA A 86 -18.08 0.14 -9.42
CA ALA A 86 -17.79 -0.67 -8.23
C ALA A 86 -18.58 -0.19 -7.00
N LYS A 87 -18.67 1.15 -6.80
CA LYS A 87 -19.47 1.75 -5.72
C LYS A 87 -20.93 1.33 -5.83
N GLU A 88 -21.54 1.48 -7.01
CA GLU A 88 -22.93 1.09 -7.25
C GLU A 88 -23.17 -0.41 -6.95
N ALA A 89 -22.23 -1.26 -7.37
CA ALA A 89 -22.32 -2.69 -7.12
C ALA A 89 -22.28 -3.01 -5.61
N PHE A 90 -21.36 -2.40 -4.84
CA PHE A 90 -21.29 -2.61 -3.39
C PHE A 90 -22.48 -2.01 -2.64
N GLU A 91 -23.00 -0.85 -3.05
CA GLU A 91 -24.23 -0.27 -2.51
C GLU A 91 -25.42 -1.23 -2.72
N LYS A 92 -25.50 -1.88 -3.90
CA LYS A 92 -26.53 -2.88 -4.18
C LYS A 92 -26.40 -4.12 -3.30
N VAL A 93 -25.15 -4.58 -3.03
CA VAL A 93 -24.91 -5.68 -2.07
C VAL A 93 -25.46 -5.31 -0.70
N LEU A 94 -25.09 -4.15 -0.16
CA LEU A 94 -25.52 -3.73 1.19
C LEU A 94 -27.05 -3.49 1.29
N LYS A 95 -27.68 -3.09 0.18
CA LYS A 95 -29.14 -2.99 0.12
C LYS A 95 -29.82 -4.37 0.19
N LEU A 96 -29.24 -5.39 -0.44
CA LEU A 96 -29.77 -6.76 -0.48
C LEU A 96 -29.39 -7.57 0.76
N LYS A 97 -28.18 -7.35 1.27
CA LYS A 97 -27.63 -8.04 2.45
C LYS A 97 -26.76 -7.07 3.26
N PRO A 98 -27.35 -6.32 4.22
CA PRO A 98 -26.68 -5.27 4.99
C PRO A 98 -25.47 -5.75 5.81
N ASP A 99 -25.48 -7.01 6.24
CA ASP A 99 -24.46 -7.66 7.06
C ASP A 99 -23.42 -8.46 6.24
N HIS A 100 -23.37 -8.26 4.90
CA HIS A 100 -22.43 -9.00 4.07
C HIS A 100 -20.97 -8.65 4.42
N ASN A 101 -20.18 -9.68 4.75
CA ASN A 101 -18.79 -9.54 5.19
C ASN A 101 -17.95 -8.69 4.24
N TYR A 102 -17.13 -7.80 4.79
CA TYR A 102 -16.18 -6.94 4.08
C TYR A 102 -16.77 -5.91 3.11
N THR A 103 -18.08 -5.96 2.79
CA THR A 103 -18.65 -5.09 1.75
C THR A 103 -18.68 -3.63 2.17
N ILE A 104 -19.00 -3.33 3.44
CA ILE A 104 -18.97 -1.94 3.91
C ILE A 104 -17.56 -1.33 3.81
N GLY A 105 -16.54 -2.09 4.18
CA GLY A 105 -15.15 -1.63 4.04
C GLY A 105 -14.73 -1.42 2.59
N LYS A 106 -15.14 -2.32 1.67
CA LYS A 106 -14.90 -2.16 0.24
C LYS A 106 -15.61 -0.93 -0.32
N LEU A 107 -16.86 -0.68 0.08
CA LEU A 107 -17.58 0.52 -0.32
C LEU A 107 -16.89 1.79 0.20
N ILE A 108 -16.52 1.85 1.48
CA ILE A 108 -15.82 3.01 2.04
C ILE A 108 -14.51 3.24 1.29
N HIS A 109 -13.70 2.20 1.08
CA HIS A 109 -12.44 2.33 0.33
C HIS A 109 -12.66 2.82 -1.11
N THR A 110 -13.66 2.26 -1.81
CA THR A 110 -14.03 2.68 -3.17
C THR A 110 -14.45 4.16 -3.19
N LYS A 111 -15.23 4.60 -2.20
CA LYS A 111 -15.60 6.01 -2.06
C LYS A 111 -14.39 6.90 -1.78
N MET A 112 -13.43 6.45 -0.96
CA MET A 112 -12.17 7.17 -0.75
C MET A 112 -11.33 7.28 -2.03
N MET A 113 -11.29 6.21 -2.87
CA MET A 113 -10.64 6.26 -4.18
C MET A 113 -11.28 7.29 -5.12
N LEU A 114 -12.59 7.51 -5.00
CA LEU A 114 -13.36 8.52 -5.71
C LEU A 114 -13.31 9.91 -5.06
N SER A 115 -12.70 10.06 -3.88
CA SER A 115 -12.82 11.25 -3.04
C SER A 115 -14.29 11.63 -2.74
N ASP A 116 -15.16 10.62 -2.67
CA ASP A 116 -16.55 10.74 -2.23
C ASP A 116 -16.63 10.52 -0.72
N TRP A 117 -16.69 11.61 0.03
CA TRP A 117 -16.69 11.57 1.50
C TRP A 117 -18.09 11.61 2.13
N SER A 118 -19.12 11.36 1.33
CA SER A 118 -20.50 11.34 1.83
C SER A 118 -20.69 10.28 2.92
N ASN A 119 -21.24 10.69 4.07
CA ASN A 119 -21.50 9.86 5.25
C ASN A 119 -20.25 9.16 5.84
N LEU A 120 -19.02 9.68 5.58
CA LEU A 120 -17.79 9.02 6.00
C LEU A 120 -17.72 8.85 7.52
N ASP A 121 -17.97 9.92 8.30
CA ASP A 121 -17.88 9.88 9.77
C ASP A 121 -18.83 8.86 10.39
N THR A 122 -20.08 8.81 9.92
CA THR A 122 -21.05 7.80 10.36
C THR A 122 -20.58 6.38 10.03
N ASN A 123 -20.06 6.19 8.81
CA ASN A 123 -19.56 4.89 8.38
C ASN A 123 -18.32 4.46 9.18
N LEU A 124 -17.41 5.38 9.52
CA LEU A 124 -16.24 5.09 10.34
C LEU A 124 -16.62 4.69 11.76
N ASN A 125 -17.55 5.43 12.40
CA ASN A 125 -18.04 5.09 13.74
C ASN A 125 -18.69 3.70 13.78
N ASN A 126 -19.55 3.39 12.82
CA ASN A 126 -20.16 2.07 12.70
C ASN A 126 -19.12 0.98 12.49
N MET A 127 -18.12 1.24 11.63
CA MET A 127 -17.04 0.29 11.35
C MET A 127 -16.20 -0.01 12.59
N ILE A 128 -15.84 1.00 13.39
CA ILE A 128 -15.11 0.82 14.65
C ILE A 128 -15.92 -0.06 15.61
N ASN A 129 -17.21 0.22 15.78
CA ASN A 129 -18.11 -0.58 16.62
C ASN A 129 -18.14 -2.04 16.15
N PHE A 130 -18.32 -2.28 14.86
CA PHE A 130 -18.35 -3.62 14.29
C PHE A 130 -17.01 -4.37 14.44
N ILE A 131 -15.86 -3.68 14.31
CA ILE A 131 -14.55 -4.29 14.58
C ILE A 131 -14.45 -4.71 16.06
N ASN A 132 -14.88 -3.86 16.99
CA ASN A 132 -14.91 -4.18 18.42
C ASN A 132 -15.84 -5.36 18.75
N GLU A 133 -16.92 -5.52 17.98
CA GLU A 133 -17.82 -6.69 18.02
C GLU A 133 -17.25 -7.92 17.28
N LYS A 134 -16.01 -7.87 16.82
CA LYS A 134 -15.32 -8.92 16.04
C LYS A 134 -16.03 -9.29 14.72
N LYS A 135 -16.74 -8.35 14.13
CA LYS A 135 -17.36 -8.54 12.80
C LYS A 135 -16.36 -8.31 11.67
N ARG A 136 -16.59 -8.96 10.54
CA ARG A 136 -15.73 -8.94 9.33
C ARG A 136 -16.15 -7.79 8.42
N VAL A 137 -15.63 -6.59 8.67
CA VAL A 137 -16.12 -5.36 8.03
C VAL A 137 -15.18 -4.75 7.00
N ILE A 138 -13.86 -4.86 7.21
CA ILE A 138 -12.88 -4.24 6.33
C ILE A 138 -11.60 -5.07 6.24
N ASP A 139 -10.98 -5.09 5.05
CA ASP A 139 -9.65 -5.68 4.86
C ASP A 139 -8.59 -4.86 5.64
N PRO A 140 -7.47 -5.49 6.08
CA PRO A 140 -6.48 -4.78 6.93
C PRO A 140 -5.78 -3.59 6.27
N PHE A 141 -5.58 -3.59 4.95
CA PHE A 141 -4.90 -2.48 4.29
C PHE A 141 -5.73 -1.18 4.25
N PRO A 142 -6.99 -1.17 3.82
CA PRO A 142 -7.78 0.06 3.77
C PRO A 142 -7.97 0.75 5.13
N VAL A 143 -8.03 0.00 6.24
CA VAL A 143 -8.24 0.58 7.58
C VAL A 143 -7.12 1.54 7.99
N LEU A 144 -5.90 1.32 7.48
CA LEU A 144 -4.73 2.17 7.78
C LEU A 144 -4.91 3.64 7.35
N SER A 145 -5.70 3.87 6.30
CA SER A 145 -5.96 5.24 5.79
C SER A 145 -7.21 5.89 6.39
N LEU A 146 -7.95 5.17 7.23
CA LEU A 146 -9.24 5.59 7.75
C LEU A 146 -9.20 5.86 9.25
N ILE A 147 -8.45 5.07 10.00
CA ILE A 147 -8.45 5.07 11.47
C ILE A 147 -7.02 5.18 11.99
N ASP A 148 -6.76 6.16 12.87
CA ASP A 148 -5.47 6.31 13.56
C ASP A 148 -5.51 5.65 14.95
N ASP A 149 -5.77 4.36 14.99
CA ASP A 149 -5.77 3.59 16.24
C ASP A 149 -5.09 2.22 16.02
N PRO A 150 -3.87 2.01 16.58
CA PRO A 150 -3.14 0.77 16.40
C PRO A 150 -3.82 -0.43 17.06
N LEU A 151 -4.67 -0.24 18.09
CA LEU A 151 -5.45 -1.31 18.69
C LEU A 151 -6.52 -1.81 17.72
N ILE A 152 -7.26 -0.89 17.08
CA ILE A 152 -8.25 -1.24 16.06
C ILE A 152 -7.58 -1.94 14.87
N HIS A 153 -6.40 -1.49 14.46
CA HIS A 153 -5.64 -2.18 13.40
C HIS A 153 -5.31 -3.62 13.79
N LYS A 154 -4.85 -3.85 15.02
CA LYS A 154 -4.55 -5.20 15.53
C LYS A 154 -5.79 -6.08 15.58
N ILE A 155 -6.87 -5.61 16.19
CA ILE A 155 -8.13 -6.37 16.28
C ILE A 155 -8.63 -6.74 14.88
N ASN A 156 -8.62 -5.79 13.94
CA ASN A 156 -9.06 -6.04 12.57
C ASN A 156 -8.16 -7.05 11.83
N ALA A 157 -6.84 -6.99 12.03
CA ALA A 157 -5.90 -7.95 11.45
C ALA A 157 -6.11 -9.36 12.04
N ASP A 158 -6.30 -9.48 13.35
CA ASP A 158 -6.60 -10.76 14.01
C ASP A 158 -7.90 -11.38 13.48
N ILE A 159 -8.99 -10.59 13.36
CA ILE A 159 -10.26 -11.03 12.74
C ILE A 159 -10.05 -11.54 11.31
N PHE A 160 -9.23 -10.83 10.55
CA PHE A 160 -8.94 -11.23 9.16
C PHE A 160 -8.18 -12.55 9.09
N VAL A 161 -7.16 -12.74 9.93
CA VAL A 161 -6.37 -13.98 10.02
C VAL A 161 -7.26 -15.15 10.40
N ASP A 162 -8.05 -15.01 11.47
CA ASP A 162 -8.96 -16.04 11.96
C ASP A 162 -9.96 -16.50 10.89
N TYR A 163 -10.44 -15.55 10.08
CA TYR A 163 -11.37 -15.89 9.00
C TYR A 163 -10.69 -16.50 7.78
N LYS A 164 -9.58 -15.89 7.36
CA LYS A 164 -8.98 -16.19 6.05
C LYS A 164 -8.19 -17.49 6.06
N PHE A 165 -7.61 -17.84 7.20
CA PHE A 165 -6.63 -18.92 7.29
C PHE A 165 -7.02 -20.05 8.25
N ASN A 166 -8.19 -20.00 8.91
CA ASN A 166 -8.63 -21.00 9.88
C ASN A 166 -8.73 -22.45 9.37
N THR A 167 -8.82 -22.62 8.06
CA THR A 167 -8.84 -23.94 7.41
C THR A 167 -7.47 -24.42 6.98
N LEU A 168 -6.43 -23.58 7.08
CA LEU A 168 -5.08 -23.93 6.73
C LEU A 168 -4.33 -24.46 7.95
N SER A 169 -3.48 -25.46 7.75
CA SER A 169 -2.59 -25.96 8.78
C SER A 169 -1.24 -25.26 8.73
N MET A 170 -0.74 -24.83 9.90
CA MET A 170 0.64 -24.37 10.04
C MET A 170 1.57 -25.56 10.07
N LYS A 171 2.65 -25.50 9.28
CA LYS A 171 3.73 -26.48 9.33
C LYS A 171 4.70 -26.10 10.44
N LYS A 172 5.12 -27.08 11.23
CA LYS A 172 6.24 -26.87 12.15
C LYS A 172 7.53 -26.97 11.34
N MET A 173 8.28 -25.87 11.28
CA MET A 173 9.59 -25.86 10.64
C MET A 173 10.68 -25.90 11.71
N GLU A 174 11.62 -26.81 11.54
CA GLU A 174 12.84 -26.87 12.34
C GLU A 174 13.91 -25.98 11.73
N SER A 175 14.88 -25.55 12.55
CA SER A 175 16.05 -24.83 12.05
C SER A 175 16.88 -25.75 11.16
N TYR A 176 17.37 -25.24 10.03
CA TYR A 176 18.28 -26.00 9.17
C TYR A 176 19.67 -26.14 9.83
N PRO A 177 20.40 -27.25 9.55
CA PRO A 177 21.80 -27.38 9.94
C PRO A 177 22.60 -26.18 9.42
N ARG A 178 23.47 -25.62 10.24
CA ARG A 178 24.28 -24.46 9.91
C ARG A 178 25.09 -24.70 8.64
N LYS A 179 24.87 -23.86 7.64
CA LYS A 179 25.70 -23.73 6.44
C LYS A 179 26.63 -22.53 6.58
N GLU A 180 27.61 -22.42 5.70
CA GLU A 180 28.57 -21.30 5.71
C GLU A 180 27.89 -19.94 5.57
N LYS A 181 26.82 -19.86 4.75
CA LYS A 181 26.06 -18.62 4.46
C LYS A 181 24.61 -18.72 4.91
N ILE A 182 24.07 -17.63 5.41
CA ILE A 182 22.66 -17.47 5.73
C ILE A 182 21.87 -17.31 4.44
N LYS A 183 20.80 -18.09 4.26
CA LYS A 183 19.93 -18.01 3.09
C LYS A 183 18.70 -17.15 3.36
N ILE A 184 18.60 -16.06 2.64
CA ILE A 184 17.53 -15.07 2.76
C ILE A 184 16.64 -15.15 1.53
N GLY A 185 15.32 -15.23 1.72
CA GLY A 185 14.32 -15.10 0.67
C GLY A 185 13.53 -13.80 0.80
N TYR A 186 13.57 -12.95 -0.21
CA TYR A 186 12.67 -11.80 -0.33
C TYR A 186 11.45 -12.19 -1.15
N PHE A 187 10.27 -12.04 -0.57
CA PHE A 187 8.99 -12.42 -1.13
C PHE A 187 8.18 -11.15 -1.47
N SER A 188 7.86 -10.94 -2.75
CA SER A 188 7.14 -9.74 -3.17
C SER A 188 6.37 -9.92 -4.48
N PRO A 189 5.19 -9.28 -4.63
CA PRO A 189 4.56 -9.11 -5.94
C PRO A 189 5.19 -7.94 -6.72
N ASP A 190 6.01 -7.12 -6.08
CA ASP A 190 6.42 -5.81 -6.55
C ASP A 190 7.88 -5.76 -7.04
N PHE A 191 8.44 -6.90 -7.48
CA PHE A 191 9.64 -6.93 -8.32
C PHE A 191 9.30 -6.46 -9.73
N ARG A 192 8.94 -5.19 -9.84
CA ARG A 192 8.53 -4.48 -11.05
C ARG A 192 8.74 -2.98 -10.82
N GLU A 193 8.40 -2.14 -11.77
CA GLU A 193 8.41 -0.67 -11.62
C GLU A 193 7.43 -0.25 -10.50
N HIS A 194 7.91 -0.35 -9.27
CA HIS A 194 7.13 -0.10 -8.06
C HIS A 194 8.02 0.51 -6.97
N PRO A 195 7.47 1.38 -6.09
CA PRO A 195 8.22 1.98 -4.98
C PRO A 195 9.03 0.99 -4.15
N THR A 196 8.48 -0.17 -3.82
CA THR A 196 9.17 -1.22 -3.04
C THR A 196 10.47 -1.67 -3.72
N LEU A 197 10.44 -1.93 -5.05
CA LEU A 197 11.65 -2.28 -5.77
C LEU A 197 12.67 -1.15 -5.75
N TYR A 198 12.24 0.08 -6.06
CA TYR A 198 13.16 1.23 -6.07
C TYR A 198 13.82 1.48 -4.72
N LEU A 199 13.07 1.35 -3.63
CA LEU A 199 13.60 1.51 -2.27
C LEU A 199 14.64 0.42 -1.92
N MET A 200 14.43 -0.81 -2.37
CA MET A 200 15.24 -1.97 -1.97
C MET A 200 16.40 -2.29 -2.94
N MET A 201 16.48 -1.66 -4.11
CA MET A 201 17.49 -1.98 -5.13
C MET A 201 18.93 -1.96 -4.59
N ASP A 202 19.28 -0.91 -3.86
CA ASP A 202 20.62 -0.80 -3.27
C ASP A 202 20.86 -1.86 -2.19
N VAL A 203 19.83 -2.18 -1.39
CA VAL A 203 19.93 -3.23 -0.35
C VAL A 203 20.22 -4.58 -1.00
N PHE A 204 19.47 -4.93 -2.07
CA PHE A 204 19.71 -6.18 -2.79
C PHE A 204 21.12 -6.28 -3.37
N ASN A 205 21.63 -5.16 -3.90
CA ASN A 205 22.96 -5.10 -4.50
C ASN A 205 24.11 -5.08 -3.48
N LEU A 206 23.88 -4.58 -2.27
CA LEU A 206 24.90 -4.34 -1.25
C LEU A 206 25.03 -5.46 -0.22
N HIS A 207 24.22 -6.50 -0.31
CA HIS A 207 24.36 -7.65 0.58
C HIS A 207 25.74 -8.29 0.48
N ASP A 208 26.34 -8.59 1.65
CA ASP A 208 27.63 -9.27 1.74
C ASP A 208 27.49 -10.73 1.26
N THR A 209 27.82 -10.97 0.00
CA THR A 209 27.73 -12.28 -0.64
C THR A 209 28.69 -13.32 -0.05
N SER A 210 29.64 -12.91 0.80
CA SER A 210 30.46 -13.86 1.56
C SER A 210 29.71 -14.49 2.74
N LYS A 211 28.66 -13.80 3.26
CA LYS A 211 27.88 -14.20 4.43
C LYS A 211 26.44 -14.60 4.10
N PHE A 212 25.89 -14.09 3.02
CA PHE A 212 24.49 -14.26 2.65
C PHE A 212 24.33 -14.79 1.23
N ASP A 213 23.42 -15.74 1.08
CA ASP A 213 22.86 -16.14 -0.20
C ASP A 213 21.46 -15.56 -0.31
N VAL A 214 21.24 -14.62 -1.22
CA VAL A 214 19.98 -13.87 -1.33
C VAL A 214 19.16 -14.35 -2.52
N TYR A 215 17.89 -14.64 -2.28
CA TYR A 215 16.94 -15.16 -3.26
C TYR A 215 15.71 -14.25 -3.37
N ALA A 216 15.14 -14.16 -4.58
CA ALA A 216 13.88 -13.46 -4.80
C ALA A 216 12.77 -14.45 -5.20
N PHE A 217 11.58 -14.27 -4.62
CA PHE A 217 10.35 -14.99 -4.96
C PHE A 217 9.31 -13.97 -5.44
N SER A 218 9.15 -13.85 -6.75
CA SER A 218 8.25 -12.90 -7.40
C SER A 218 6.92 -13.57 -7.72
N PHE A 219 5.82 -13.07 -7.14
CA PHE A 219 4.49 -13.63 -7.36
C PHE A 219 3.45 -12.63 -7.92
N GLY A 220 3.87 -11.42 -8.24
CA GLY A 220 3.02 -10.40 -8.85
C GLY A 220 3.01 -10.40 -10.38
N PRO A 221 2.41 -9.37 -10.97
CA PRO A 221 2.51 -9.12 -12.39
C PRO A 221 3.97 -8.94 -12.81
N ARG A 222 4.33 -9.51 -13.96
CA ARG A 222 5.68 -9.37 -14.49
C ARG A 222 5.99 -7.90 -14.83
N GLY A 223 7.12 -7.40 -14.34
CA GLY A 223 7.64 -6.09 -14.73
C GLY A 223 8.05 -6.04 -16.20
N LYS A 224 8.07 -4.85 -16.78
CA LYS A 224 8.40 -4.63 -18.20
C LYS A 224 9.56 -3.64 -18.41
N GLY A 225 10.02 -2.99 -17.34
CA GLY A 225 11.03 -1.94 -17.41
C GLY A 225 12.43 -2.37 -17.00
N ASP A 226 13.37 -1.43 -17.13
CA ASP A 226 14.78 -1.63 -16.83
C ASP A 226 15.05 -2.01 -15.36
N ALA A 227 14.27 -1.47 -14.42
CA ALA A 227 14.45 -1.77 -12.99
C ALA A 227 14.16 -3.24 -12.71
N TYR A 228 13.10 -3.81 -13.32
CA TYR A 228 12.78 -5.23 -13.21
C TYR A 228 13.90 -6.12 -13.77
N GLU A 229 14.37 -5.83 -14.99
CA GLU A 229 15.42 -6.65 -15.61
C GLU A 229 16.76 -6.58 -14.84
N LYS A 230 17.14 -5.39 -14.37
CA LYS A 230 18.31 -5.21 -13.51
C LYS A 230 18.18 -5.96 -12.18
N SER A 231 16.99 -5.93 -11.56
CA SER A 231 16.79 -6.58 -10.26
C SER A 231 17.07 -8.08 -10.29
N LYS A 232 16.82 -8.77 -11.41
CA LYS A 232 17.06 -10.22 -11.53
C LYS A 232 18.52 -10.61 -11.30
N GLY A 233 19.44 -9.76 -11.72
CA GLY A 233 20.90 -9.98 -11.57
C GLY A 233 21.43 -9.71 -10.16
N LEU A 234 20.61 -9.18 -9.24
CA LEU A 234 21.03 -8.84 -7.88
C LEU A 234 20.90 -10.00 -6.88
N PHE A 235 20.29 -11.11 -7.30
CA PHE A 235 20.04 -12.27 -6.47
C PHE A 235 20.87 -13.47 -6.92
N LYS A 236 21.22 -14.33 -5.99
CA LYS A 236 21.80 -15.64 -6.33
C LYS A 236 20.90 -16.42 -7.28
N LYS A 237 19.56 -16.31 -7.06
CA LYS A 237 18.55 -16.81 -7.99
C LYS A 237 17.25 -16.01 -7.82
N PHE A 238 16.61 -15.69 -8.93
CA PHE A 238 15.31 -15.04 -9.02
C PHE A 238 14.28 -16.07 -9.49
N PHE A 239 13.22 -16.29 -8.71
CA PHE A 239 12.15 -17.21 -9.02
C PHE A 239 10.87 -16.44 -9.35
N ASP A 240 10.34 -16.65 -10.55
CA ASP A 240 8.97 -16.24 -10.89
C ASP A 240 8.02 -17.36 -10.43
N VAL A 241 7.36 -17.12 -9.31
CA VAL A 241 6.45 -18.08 -8.67
C VAL A 241 4.98 -17.68 -8.81
N LYS A 242 4.66 -16.78 -9.74
CA LYS A 242 3.29 -16.25 -9.93
C LYS A 242 2.27 -17.38 -10.11
N ASN A 243 2.60 -18.36 -10.92
CA ASN A 243 1.71 -19.47 -11.31
C ASN A 243 1.83 -20.71 -10.40
N MET A 244 2.72 -20.67 -9.40
CA MET A 244 2.89 -21.75 -8.45
C MET A 244 1.82 -21.70 -7.37
N THR A 245 1.39 -22.86 -6.91
CA THR A 245 0.54 -23.01 -5.72
C THR A 245 1.32 -22.64 -4.46
N ASP A 246 0.63 -22.37 -3.37
CA ASP A 246 1.27 -22.10 -2.08
C ASP A 246 2.17 -23.27 -1.63
N GLU A 247 1.72 -24.52 -1.86
CA GLU A 247 2.49 -25.72 -1.54
C GLU A 247 3.80 -25.79 -2.34
N GLU A 248 3.75 -25.55 -3.64
CA GLU A 248 4.94 -25.54 -4.50
C GLU A 248 5.95 -24.46 -4.08
N ILE A 249 5.47 -23.26 -3.67
CA ILE A 249 6.35 -22.19 -3.19
C ILE A 249 7.01 -22.59 -1.87
N ILE A 250 6.25 -23.17 -0.92
CA ILE A 250 6.77 -23.61 0.37
C ILE A 250 7.82 -24.72 0.16
N ASN A 251 7.53 -25.72 -0.67
CA ASN A 251 8.45 -26.81 -0.98
C ASN A 251 9.74 -26.29 -1.64
N LEU A 252 9.63 -25.36 -2.59
CA LEU A 252 10.78 -24.71 -3.21
C LEU A 252 11.65 -23.96 -2.18
N SER A 253 11.02 -23.24 -1.26
CA SER A 253 11.72 -22.53 -0.17
C SER A 253 12.47 -23.50 0.74
N GLU A 254 11.85 -24.63 1.09
CA GLU A 254 12.47 -25.69 1.89
C GLU A 254 13.62 -26.40 1.16
N GLU A 255 13.44 -26.73 -0.12
CA GLU A 255 14.49 -27.37 -0.94
C GLU A 255 15.74 -26.49 -1.02
N ILE A 256 15.55 -25.18 -1.20
CA ILE A 256 16.64 -24.21 -1.16
C ILE A 256 17.22 -24.13 0.25
N GLY A 257 16.40 -24.29 1.29
CA GLY A 257 16.73 -24.12 2.70
C GLY A 257 16.76 -22.64 3.09
N ILE A 258 15.74 -21.88 2.73
CA ILE A 258 15.59 -20.46 3.15
C ILE A 258 15.43 -20.41 4.66
N GLU A 259 16.36 -19.72 5.35
CA GLU A 259 16.37 -19.57 6.81
C GLU A 259 15.54 -18.37 7.26
N ILE A 260 15.58 -17.27 6.50
CA ILE A 260 14.83 -16.04 6.78
C ILE A 260 14.00 -15.69 5.56
N ALA A 261 12.69 -15.64 5.71
CA ALA A 261 11.76 -15.14 4.70
C ALA A 261 11.29 -13.72 5.06
N ILE A 262 11.48 -12.77 4.14
CA ILE A 262 11.07 -11.38 4.30
C ILE A 262 9.87 -11.13 3.39
N ASP A 263 8.72 -10.83 4.00
CA ASP A 263 7.51 -10.39 3.31
C ASP A 263 7.58 -8.88 3.05
N LEU A 264 7.79 -8.50 1.80
CA LEU A 264 7.79 -7.11 1.35
C LEU A 264 6.41 -6.61 0.91
N CYS A 265 5.34 -7.36 1.20
CA CYS A 265 4.00 -7.08 0.70
C CYS A 265 2.97 -6.91 1.82
N GLY A 266 2.93 -7.82 2.78
CA GLY A 266 1.88 -7.91 3.79
C GLY A 266 0.49 -8.00 3.15
N TYR A 267 -0.45 -7.14 3.57
CA TYR A 267 -1.83 -7.12 3.07
C TYR A 267 -2.07 -6.16 1.91
N THR A 268 -1.04 -5.76 1.17
CA THR A 268 -1.22 -4.97 -0.05
C THR A 268 -1.73 -5.85 -1.21
N SER A 269 -1.89 -5.27 -2.40
CA SER A 269 -2.39 -6.00 -3.58
C SER A 269 -1.47 -7.17 -3.97
N TRP A 270 -2.06 -8.23 -4.51
CA TRP A 270 -1.34 -9.43 -4.99
C TRP A 270 -0.62 -10.23 -3.89
N ASN A 271 -0.96 -10.03 -2.60
CA ASN A 271 -0.28 -10.74 -1.51
C ASN A 271 -0.48 -12.27 -1.57
N LYS A 272 0.49 -12.97 -1.00
CA LYS A 272 0.46 -14.42 -0.75
C LYS A 272 0.71 -14.70 0.75
N THR A 273 0.02 -13.97 1.62
CA THR A 273 0.17 -14.12 3.08
C THR A 273 -0.10 -15.55 3.57
N SER A 274 -0.86 -16.33 2.78
CA SER A 274 -1.13 -17.76 3.03
C SER A 274 0.13 -18.63 3.10
N ILE A 275 1.18 -18.33 2.31
CA ILE A 275 2.45 -19.08 2.39
C ILE A 275 3.16 -18.86 3.72
N PHE A 276 3.10 -17.63 4.25
CA PHE A 276 3.66 -17.29 5.56
C PHE A 276 2.83 -17.91 6.68
N TYR A 277 1.50 -17.90 6.57
CA TYR A 277 0.63 -18.57 7.55
C TYR A 277 0.96 -20.07 7.62
N ARG A 278 1.20 -20.73 6.50
CA ARG A 278 1.59 -22.15 6.42
C ARG A 278 3.04 -22.40 6.80
N ARG A 279 3.83 -21.39 6.98
CA ARG A 279 5.25 -21.39 7.34
C ARG A 279 6.16 -21.67 6.15
N VAL A 280 6.74 -20.62 5.55
CA VAL A 280 7.62 -20.72 4.36
C VAL A 280 9.11 -20.73 4.73
N ALA A 281 9.46 -20.32 5.97
CA ALA A 281 10.82 -20.36 6.50
C ALA A 281 10.83 -20.43 8.03
N PRO A 282 11.93 -20.88 8.67
CA PRO A 282 12.09 -20.90 10.13
C PRO A 282 11.92 -19.52 10.79
N ILE A 283 12.36 -18.44 10.13
CA ILE A 283 12.20 -17.05 10.57
C ILE A 283 11.42 -16.29 9.50
N GLN A 284 10.34 -15.59 9.90
CA GLN A 284 9.49 -14.81 9.01
C GLN A 284 9.38 -13.37 9.50
N ILE A 285 9.63 -12.42 8.59
CA ILE A 285 9.72 -10.99 8.90
C ILE A 285 8.77 -10.19 8.00
N ASN A 286 7.87 -9.42 8.60
CA ASN A 286 7.08 -8.38 7.92
C ASN A 286 7.95 -7.14 7.77
N TYR A 287 8.14 -6.65 6.55
CA TYR A 287 8.99 -5.49 6.31
C TYR A 287 8.53 -4.65 5.12
N LEU A 288 8.55 -3.35 5.30
CA LEU A 288 8.45 -2.26 4.33
C LEU A 288 7.09 -2.09 3.64
N GLY A 289 6.55 -3.13 2.97
CA GLY A 289 5.42 -2.96 2.05
C GLY A 289 4.07 -2.70 2.73
N TYR A 290 3.90 -3.15 3.98
CA TYR A 290 2.66 -2.98 4.74
C TYR A 290 2.92 -2.24 6.06
N ALA A 291 2.23 -1.12 6.24
CA ALA A 291 2.44 -0.20 7.37
C ALA A 291 1.58 -0.55 8.61
N GLY A 292 1.59 -1.81 9.03
CA GLY A 292 0.79 -2.28 10.15
C GLY A 292 1.16 -3.71 10.59
N THR A 293 0.49 -4.21 11.63
CA THR A 293 0.62 -5.60 12.09
C THR A 293 -0.10 -6.57 11.17
N ILE A 294 0.50 -7.72 10.91
CA ILE A 294 -0.14 -8.80 10.13
C ILE A 294 -1.25 -9.50 10.95
N GLY A 295 -1.20 -9.43 12.30
CA GLY A 295 -2.09 -10.18 13.17
C GLY A 295 -1.75 -11.66 13.24
N GLY A 296 -2.40 -12.38 14.15
CA GLY A 296 -2.08 -13.78 14.42
C GLY A 296 -0.66 -13.97 14.95
N SER A 297 -0.16 -15.22 14.92
CA SER A 297 1.13 -15.59 15.49
C SER A 297 2.11 -16.21 14.50
N PHE A 298 1.84 -16.10 13.21
CA PHE A 298 2.63 -16.76 12.16
C PHE A 298 3.79 -15.93 11.60
N MET A 299 3.74 -14.59 11.73
CA MET A 299 4.89 -13.73 11.46
C MET A 299 5.67 -13.54 12.76
N ASP A 300 6.97 -13.81 12.74
CA ASP A 300 7.79 -13.75 13.96
C ASP A 300 8.15 -12.31 14.31
N TYR A 301 8.50 -11.50 13.31
CA TYR A 301 9.05 -10.16 13.51
C TYR A 301 8.47 -9.14 12.55
N ILE A 302 8.48 -7.88 12.99
CA ILE A 302 8.30 -6.69 12.15
C ILE A 302 9.50 -5.76 12.33
N ILE A 303 10.07 -5.28 11.21
CA ILE A 303 11.14 -4.28 11.23
C ILE A 303 10.53 -2.89 11.17
N ALA A 304 10.88 -2.06 12.14
CA ALA A 304 10.45 -0.67 12.28
C ALA A 304 11.60 0.21 12.78
N ASP A 305 11.31 1.42 13.22
CA ASP A 305 12.20 2.24 14.04
C ASP A 305 11.45 2.77 15.29
N LYS A 306 12.18 3.42 16.20
CA LYS A 306 11.64 3.88 17.49
C LYS A 306 10.56 4.97 17.35
N ILE A 307 10.56 5.72 16.24
CA ILE A 307 9.54 6.74 15.97
C ILE A 307 8.28 6.06 15.48
N LEU A 308 8.39 5.08 14.58
CA LEU A 308 7.26 4.36 14.03
C LEU A 308 6.53 3.53 15.08
N ILE A 309 7.26 2.71 15.81
CA ILE A 309 6.72 1.86 16.88
C ILE A 309 7.46 2.17 18.18
N PRO A 310 7.02 3.18 18.95
CA PRO A 310 7.56 3.42 20.28
C PRO A 310 7.37 2.21 21.19
N GLU A 311 8.17 2.07 22.26
CA GLU A 311 8.07 0.95 23.20
C GLU A 311 6.64 0.73 23.73
N SER A 312 5.92 1.81 24.03
CA SER A 312 4.52 1.77 24.50
C SER A 312 3.53 1.23 23.46
N HIS A 313 3.89 1.22 22.17
CA HIS A 313 3.05 0.74 21.08
C HIS A 313 3.32 -0.71 20.67
N LYS A 314 4.41 -1.32 21.10
CA LYS A 314 4.76 -2.73 20.76
C LYS A 314 3.63 -3.71 21.06
N LYS A 315 2.85 -3.47 22.12
CA LYS A 315 1.69 -4.28 22.51
C LYS A 315 0.57 -4.37 21.45
N PHE A 316 0.54 -3.45 20.49
CA PHE A 316 -0.43 -3.43 19.41
C PHE A 316 0.03 -4.20 18.16
N PHE A 317 1.16 -4.87 18.23
CA PHE A 317 1.68 -5.71 17.16
C PHE A 317 1.65 -7.17 17.59
N ALA A 318 1.31 -8.06 16.67
CA ALA A 318 1.36 -9.49 16.89
C ALA A 318 2.81 -10.01 16.80
N GLU A 319 3.59 -9.37 15.94
CA GLU A 319 5.00 -9.65 15.70
C GLU A 319 5.88 -9.05 16.80
N LYS A 320 7.05 -9.66 17.06
CA LYS A 320 8.11 -9.00 17.83
C LYS A 320 8.70 -7.85 17.03
N VAL A 321 8.70 -6.66 17.64
CA VAL A 321 9.21 -5.45 16.98
C VAL A 321 10.72 -5.37 17.07
N ILE A 322 11.39 -5.29 15.93
CA ILE A 322 12.82 -5.02 15.80
C ILE A 322 13.01 -3.59 15.32
N HIS A 323 13.82 -2.82 16.05
CA HIS A 323 14.10 -1.44 15.66
C HIS A 323 15.40 -1.35 14.85
N MET A 324 15.30 -0.80 13.65
CA MET A 324 16.46 -0.27 12.94
C MET A 324 17.09 0.88 13.75
N PRO A 325 18.42 1.03 13.72
CA PRO A 325 19.08 2.10 14.49
C PRO A 325 18.74 3.52 13.99
N ASN A 326 18.39 3.64 12.72
CA ASN A 326 17.99 4.88 12.07
C ASN A 326 16.55 4.75 11.52
N CYS A 327 16.30 5.17 10.28
CA CYS A 327 15.00 4.99 9.63
C CYS A 327 14.75 3.52 9.29
N TYR A 328 13.49 3.08 9.39
CA TYR A 328 13.09 1.74 8.93
C TYR A 328 13.07 1.63 7.41
N GLN A 329 12.78 2.75 6.72
CA GLN A 329 12.63 2.77 5.28
C GLN A 329 14.00 2.75 4.62
N ALA A 330 14.26 1.73 3.81
CA ALA A 330 15.37 1.74 2.87
C ALA A 330 15.17 2.87 1.86
N ASN A 331 16.22 3.64 1.62
CA ASN A 331 16.21 4.71 0.65
C ASN A 331 17.49 4.63 -0.17
N PRO A 332 17.41 4.47 -1.50
CA PRO A 332 18.62 4.34 -2.31
C PRO A 332 19.47 5.61 -2.23
N LYS A 333 20.79 5.43 -2.26
CA LYS A 333 21.74 6.53 -2.18
C LYS A 333 21.56 7.51 -3.33
N SER A 334 21.41 7.00 -4.53
CA SER A 334 21.21 7.81 -5.72
C SER A 334 20.04 7.27 -6.55
N LEU A 335 19.16 8.18 -6.93
CA LEU A 335 18.14 7.94 -7.93
C LEU A 335 18.46 8.80 -9.15
N LYS A 336 18.21 8.26 -10.32
CA LYS A 336 18.33 9.03 -11.55
C LYS A 336 17.25 10.11 -11.58
N ILE A 337 17.67 11.35 -11.83
CA ILE A 337 16.78 12.49 -12.00
C ILE A 337 16.87 12.90 -13.46
N SER A 338 15.74 13.06 -14.10
CA SER A 338 15.66 13.49 -15.49
C SER A 338 16.30 14.89 -15.68
N ASN A 339 17.05 15.04 -16.77
CA ASN A 339 17.64 16.33 -17.16
C ASN A 339 16.69 17.18 -18.01
N LYS A 340 15.43 16.75 -18.21
CA LYS A 340 14.43 17.51 -18.95
C LYS A 340 14.20 18.86 -18.28
N LYS A 341 14.19 19.93 -19.05
CA LYS A 341 13.83 21.24 -18.53
C LYS A 341 12.30 21.29 -18.39
N LEU A 342 11.83 21.35 -17.15
CA LEU A 342 10.40 21.44 -16.81
C LEU A 342 10.09 22.85 -16.32
N TYR A 343 8.96 23.38 -16.77
CA TYR A 343 8.47 24.70 -16.37
C TYR A 343 7.13 24.57 -15.65
N LYS A 344 6.79 25.51 -14.80
CA LYS A 344 5.49 25.57 -14.13
C LYS A 344 4.34 25.55 -15.14
N THR A 345 4.51 26.24 -16.26
CA THR A 345 3.51 26.29 -17.35
C THR A 345 3.20 24.95 -17.99
N ASP A 346 4.16 24.00 -18.02
CA ASP A 346 3.95 22.65 -18.56
C ASP A 346 2.86 21.88 -17.78
N PHE A 347 2.64 22.28 -16.53
CA PHE A 347 1.66 21.69 -15.62
C PHE A 347 0.47 22.60 -15.31
N GLY A 348 0.37 23.76 -15.98
CA GLY A 348 -0.65 24.77 -15.70
C GLY A 348 -0.50 25.45 -14.34
N LEU A 349 0.72 25.44 -13.78
CA LEU A 349 1.03 26.10 -12.51
C LEU A 349 1.36 27.58 -12.76
N PRO A 350 0.95 28.48 -11.85
CA PRO A 350 1.30 29.90 -11.91
C PRO A 350 2.77 30.14 -11.55
N GLU A 351 3.40 31.13 -12.19
CA GLU A 351 4.84 31.41 -12.03
C GLU A 351 5.20 31.92 -10.62
N ASN A 352 4.41 32.85 -10.09
CA ASN A 352 4.77 33.64 -8.91
C ASN A 352 4.04 33.22 -7.63
N GLU A 353 3.19 32.21 -7.68
CA GLU A 353 2.42 31.72 -6.53
C GLU A 353 3.15 30.62 -5.79
N ILE A 354 2.79 30.42 -4.52
CA ILE A 354 3.24 29.29 -3.72
C ILE A 354 2.58 28.01 -4.22
N ILE A 355 3.40 27.02 -4.49
CA ILE A 355 2.96 25.70 -4.92
C ILE A 355 2.97 24.75 -3.72
N PHE A 356 1.80 24.53 -3.13
CA PHE A 356 1.57 23.40 -2.25
C PHE A 356 1.38 22.14 -3.08
N CYS A 357 1.91 21.01 -2.65
CA CYS A 357 1.62 19.74 -3.31
C CYS A 357 1.24 18.63 -2.34
N ASN A 358 0.52 17.65 -2.88
CA ASN A 358 0.41 16.31 -2.32
C ASN A 358 0.29 15.30 -3.46
N PHE A 359 1.27 14.40 -3.58
CA PHE A 359 1.31 13.38 -4.64
C PHE A 359 0.99 11.98 -4.11
N ASN A 360 0.31 11.91 -2.98
CA ASN A 360 -0.24 10.66 -2.47
C ASN A 360 -1.49 10.22 -3.26
N ALA A 361 -1.82 8.94 -3.15
CA ALA A 361 -3.05 8.39 -3.73
C ALA A 361 -4.29 9.01 -3.06
N SER A 362 -5.37 9.19 -3.83
CA SER A 362 -6.60 9.85 -3.41
C SER A 362 -7.22 9.27 -2.13
N TYR A 363 -7.15 7.96 -1.92
CA TYR A 363 -7.69 7.30 -0.72
C TYR A 363 -7.03 7.76 0.60
N LYS A 364 -5.85 8.36 0.55
CA LYS A 364 -5.16 8.93 1.71
C LYS A 364 -5.66 10.35 2.07
N ILE A 365 -6.34 11.01 1.15
CA ILE A 365 -6.86 12.36 1.35
C ILE A 365 -8.19 12.26 2.09
N THR A 366 -8.17 12.62 3.38
CA THR A 366 -9.38 12.64 4.22
C THR A 366 -10.04 14.01 4.19
N PRO A 367 -11.36 14.14 4.45
CA PRO A 367 -12.04 15.42 4.53
C PRO A 367 -11.43 16.34 5.59
N LYS A 368 -10.91 15.79 6.69
CA LYS A 368 -10.23 16.54 7.76
C LYS A 368 -8.96 17.21 7.23
N MET A 369 -8.09 16.45 6.54
CA MET A 369 -6.86 17.01 5.96
C MET A 369 -7.14 17.99 4.82
N PHE A 370 -8.12 17.66 3.97
CA PHE A 370 -8.50 18.57 2.88
C PHE A 370 -9.07 19.89 3.41
N THR A 371 -9.81 19.86 4.53
CA THR A 371 -10.25 21.07 5.22
C THR A 371 -9.07 21.91 5.72
N ALA A 372 -8.07 21.28 6.36
CA ALA A 372 -6.85 21.99 6.77
C ALA A 372 -6.12 22.62 5.56
N TRP A 373 -5.96 21.89 4.45
CA TRP A 373 -5.32 22.41 3.24
C TRP A 373 -6.09 23.63 2.68
N THR A 374 -7.42 23.56 2.64
CA THR A 374 -8.23 24.69 2.17
C THR A 374 -8.19 25.89 3.12
N ASN A 375 -8.07 25.68 4.43
CA ASN A 375 -7.85 26.75 5.42
C ASN A 375 -6.50 27.44 5.20
N ILE A 376 -5.44 26.66 4.95
CA ILE A 376 -4.11 27.20 4.58
C ILE A 376 -4.23 28.04 3.31
N MET A 377 -4.87 27.53 2.27
CA MET A 377 -5.04 28.26 1.00
C MET A 377 -5.82 29.57 1.16
N LYS A 378 -6.83 29.64 2.05
CA LYS A 378 -7.55 30.88 2.35
C LYS A 378 -6.64 31.92 2.99
N LYS A 379 -5.71 31.51 3.84
CA LYS A 379 -4.73 32.39 4.50
C LYS A 379 -3.55 32.76 3.59
N VAL A 380 -3.34 32.00 2.52
CA VAL A 380 -2.32 32.23 1.50
C VAL A 380 -3.01 32.40 0.13
N PRO A 381 -3.61 33.56 -0.16
CA PRO A 381 -4.44 33.74 -1.36
C PRO A 381 -3.66 33.51 -2.67
N ASN A 382 -2.36 33.83 -2.70
CA ASN A 382 -1.48 33.62 -3.86
C ASN A 382 -0.82 32.22 -3.78
N SER A 383 -1.64 31.16 -3.76
CA SER A 383 -1.18 29.78 -3.74
C SER A 383 -2.09 28.86 -4.52
N VAL A 384 -1.54 27.75 -4.97
CA VAL A 384 -2.28 26.64 -5.56
C VAL A 384 -1.96 25.34 -4.84
N LEU A 385 -2.88 24.39 -4.90
CA LEU A 385 -2.71 23.01 -4.43
C LEU A 385 -2.55 22.07 -5.63
N TRP A 386 -1.40 21.45 -5.78
CA TRP A 386 -1.04 20.55 -6.86
C TRP A 386 -1.16 19.10 -6.41
N LEU A 387 -2.10 18.37 -6.98
CA LEU A 387 -2.45 17.02 -6.58
C LEU A 387 -2.15 15.99 -7.66
N MET A 388 -1.90 14.75 -7.25
CA MET A 388 -1.86 13.61 -8.16
C MET A 388 -3.28 13.24 -8.58
N GLY A 389 -3.50 13.08 -9.87
CA GLY A 389 -4.80 12.64 -10.41
C GLY A 389 -4.99 13.05 -11.85
N THR A 390 -5.89 12.36 -12.55
CA THR A 390 -6.27 12.69 -13.93
C THR A 390 -7.37 13.76 -13.91
N LYS A 391 -7.10 14.88 -14.55
CA LYS A 391 -8.09 15.96 -14.71
C LYS A 391 -9.36 15.42 -15.38
N GLY A 392 -10.52 15.73 -14.81
CA GLY A 392 -11.83 15.37 -15.37
C GLY A 392 -12.30 13.94 -15.06
N ASN A 393 -11.56 13.17 -14.24
CA ASN A 393 -12.09 11.92 -13.70
C ASN A 393 -12.96 12.19 -12.45
N ALA A 394 -13.75 11.19 -12.03
CA ALA A 394 -14.68 11.33 -10.90
C ALA A 394 -14.01 11.81 -9.60
N SER A 395 -12.80 11.34 -9.30
CA SER A 395 -12.07 11.75 -8.10
C SER A 395 -11.70 13.24 -8.16
N SER A 396 -11.15 13.73 -9.28
CA SER A 396 -10.79 15.13 -9.42
C SER A 396 -12.01 16.05 -9.40
N GLU A 397 -13.12 15.63 -10.02
CA GLU A 397 -14.39 16.39 -9.96
C GLU A 397 -14.94 16.49 -8.54
N ASN A 398 -14.85 15.40 -7.77
CA ASN A 398 -15.26 15.40 -6.35
C ASN A 398 -14.36 16.32 -5.50
N ILE A 399 -13.04 16.29 -5.69
CA ILE A 399 -12.11 17.18 -4.99
C ILE A 399 -12.40 18.66 -5.32
N TRP A 400 -12.64 18.98 -6.60
CA TRP A 400 -13.02 20.36 -6.97
C TRP A 400 -14.33 20.80 -6.31
N ARG A 401 -15.36 19.94 -6.33
CA ARG A 401 -16.64 20.22 -5.67
C ARG A 401 -16.47 20.41 -4.15
N GLU A 402 -15.62 19.62 -3.52
CA GLU A 402 -15.29 19.76 -2.11
C GLU A 402 -14.48 21.04 -1.83
N GLY A 403 -13.64 21.49 -2.75
CA GLY A 403 -12.95 22.78 -2.71
C GLY A 403 -13.93 23.96 -2.79
N GLU A 404 -14.84 23.93 -3.75
CA GLU A 404 -15.90 24.94 -3.93
C GLU A 404 -16.79 25.06 -2.70
N LYS A 405 -17.21 23.94 -2.09
CA LYS A 405 -17.95 23.93 -0.81
C LYS A 405 -17.18 24.63 0.32
N ARG A 406 -15.86 24.68 0.24
CA ARG A 406 -14.96 25.34 1.19
C ARG A 406 -14.50 26.72 0.70
N ASN A 407 -15.16 27.29 -0.30
CA ASN A 407 -14.85 28.60 -0.90
C ASN A 407 -13.42 28.67 -1.48
N ILE A 408 -12.94 27.62 -2.12
CA ILE A 408 -11.72 27.62 -2.92
C ILE A 408 -12.08 27.57 -4.39
N ASP A 409 -11.55 28.52 -5.16
CA ASP A 409 -11.72 28.53 -6.62
C ASP A 409 -11.09 27.25 -7.23
N ARG A 410 -11.84 26.59 -8.12
CA ARG A 410 -11.42 25.38 -8.83
C ARG A 410 -10.05 25.55 -9.52
N LYS A 411 -9.74 26.73 -10.01
CA LYS A 411 -8.46 27.06 -10.67
C LYS A 411 -7.25 26.94 -9.74
N ARG A 412 -7.47 27.01 -8.44
CA ARG A 412 -6.42 26.90 -7.42
C ARG A 412 -6.13 25.44 -7.02
N ILE A 413 -6.88 24.45 -7.54
CA ILE A 413 -6.63 23.04 -7.32
C ILE A 413 -6.27 22.42 -8.68
N ILE A 414 -5.00 22.08 -8.84
CA ILE A 414 -4.42 21.64 -10.12
C ILE A 414 -4.09 20.15 -10.02
N PHE A 415 -4.39 19.37 -11.03
CA PHE A 415 -4.08 17.95 -11.09
C PHE A 415 -2.98 17.65 -12.09
N THR A 416 -2.17 16.63 -11.78
CA THR A 416 -1.11 16.13 -12.64
C THR A 416 -1.16 14.61 -12.73
N ASN A 417 -0.87 14.09 -13.91
CA ASN A 417 -0.81 12.65 -14.15
C ASN A 417 0.42 12.01 -13.49
N TYR A 418 0.39 10.68 -13.41
CA TYR A 418 1.56 9.89 -13.08
C TYR A 418 2.68 10.17 -14.09
N MET A 419 3.91 10.18 -13.60
CA MET A 419 5.14 10.29 -14.38
C MET A 419 6.12 9.21 -13.94
N GLU A 420 7.02 8.80 -14.82
CA GLU A 420 8.13 7.94 -14.47
C GLU A 420 8.99 8.54 -13.34
N SER A 421 9.59 7.69 -12.53
CA SER A 421 10.29 8.11 -11.30
C SER A 421 11.28 9.24 -11.50
N GLU A 422 12.07 9.21 -12.58
CA GLU A 422 13.08 10.24 -12.91
C GLU A 422 12.45 11.61 -13.19
N ASP A 423 11.35 11.62 -13.94
CA ASP A 423 10.61 12.84 -14.28
C ASP A 423 9.79 13.32 -13.07
N HIS A 424 9.27 12.38 -12.25
CA HIS A 424 8.60 12.72 -11.01
C HIS A 424 9.52 13.44 -10.03
N LEU A 425 10.72 12.95 -9.82
CA LEU A 425 11.72 13.64 -8.98
C LEU A 425 12.06 15.03 -9.54
N ASN A 426 12.20 15.14 -10.86
CA ASN A 426 12.51 16.42 -11.50
C ASN A 426 11.40 17.46 -11.32
N ARG A 427 10.11 17.09 -11.46
CA ARG A 427 8.99 18.03 -11.28
C ARG A 427 8.84 18.53 -9.84
N LEU A 428 9.33 17.78 -8.83
CA LEU A 428 9.33 18.23 -7.45
C LEU A 428 10.12 19.53 -7.25
N LYS A 429 11.07 19.86 -8.12
CA LYS A 429 11.78 21.16 -8.09
C LYS A 429 10.86 22.37 -8.25
N LEU A 430 9.65 22.18 -8.79
CA LEU A 430 8.64 23.24 -8.98
C LEU A 430 7.79 23.46 -7.73
N VAL A 431 7.95 22.64 -6.70
CA VAL A 431 7.16 22.66 -5.47
C VAL A 431 7.79 23.53 -4.41
N ASP A 432 6.96 24.23 -3.64
CA ASP A 432 7.43 25.00 -2.49
C ASP A 432 7.29 24.25 -1.17
N ILE A 433 6.12 23.65 -0.90
CA ILE A 433 5.81 22.97 0.35
C ILE A 433 4.97 21.74 0.07
N PHE A 434 5.31 20.61 0.69
CA PHE A 434 4.51 19.40 0.66
C PHE A 434 3.58 19.37 1.89
N LEU A 435 2.28 19.28 1.67
CA LEU A 435 1.27 19.11 2.71
C LEU A 435 0.92 17.63 2.85
N ASP A 436 1.31 17.01 3.95
CA ASP A 436 1.13 15.58 4.13
C ASP A 436 -0.32 15.16 4.38
N THR A 437 -0.61 13.87 4.18
CA THR A 437 -1.89 13.22 4.45
C THR A 437 -1.93 12.61 5.86
N PHE A 438 -3.14 12.41 6.39
CA PHE A 438 -3.38 11.78 7.69
C PHE A 438 -4.74 11.06 7.66
N PRO A 439 -4.87 9.85 8.27
CA PRO A 439 -3.89 9.14 9.10
C PRO A 439 -2.81 8.35 8.34
N TYR A 440 -2.89 8.19 7.04
CA TYR A 440 -1.85 7.53 6.27
C TYR A 440 -0.91 8.55 5.64
N ASN A 441 0.26 8.76 6.26
CA ASN A 441 1.26 9.70 5.78
C ASN A 441 1.82 9.35 4.39
N ALA A 442 2.55 10.27 3.80
CA ALA A 442 3.48 10.01 2.71
C ALA A 442 4.59 9.06 3.21
N HIS A 443 4.96 8.12 2.37
CA HIS A 443 6.07 7.18 2.63
C HIS A 443 7.20 7.45 1.63
N THR A 444 7.23 6.74 0.50
CA THR A 444 8.18 7.02 -0.58
C THR A 444 8.11 8.47 -1.06
N THR A 445 6.89 9.01 -1.21
CA THR A 445 6.68 10.43 -1.60
C THR A 445 7.25 11.41 -0.58
N SER A 446 7.36 11.04 0.71
CA SER A 446 8.03 11.84 1.73
C SER A 446 9.55 11.85 1.52
N SER A 447 10.17 10.69 1.33
CA SER A 447 11.61 10.62 1.06
C SER A 447 11.99 11.28 -0.27
N ASP A 448 11.12 11.20 -1.29
CA ASP A 448 11.33 11.87 -2.57
C ASP A 448 11.31 13.41 -2.41
N ALA A 449 10.33 13.95 -1.67
CA ALA A 449 10.27 15.37 -1.39
C ALA A 449 11.50 15.86 -0.59
N ILE A 450 11.88 15.14 0.47
CA ILE A 450 13.09 15.46 1.25
C ILE A 450 14.34 15.40 0.37
N ARG A 451 14.51 14.35 -0.46
CA ARG A 451 15.63 14.24 -1.43
C ARG A 451 15.74 15.47 -2.32
N MET A 452 14.62 16.05 -2.72
CA MET A 452 14.58 17.24 -3.56
C MET A 452 14.67 18.56 -2.78
N GLY A 453 14.85 18.50 -1.46
CA GLY A 453 14.95 19.68 -0.58
C GLY A 453 13.63 20.39 -0.33
N ILE A 454 12.49 19.67 -0.45
CA ILE A 454 11.16 20.23 -0.25
C ILE A 454 10.72 19.98 1.20
N PRO A 455 10.34 21.04 1.95
CA PRO A 455 9.82 20.89 3.30
C PRO A 455 8.45 20.21 3.28
N ILE A 456 8.28 19.26 4.22
CA ILE A 456 7.05 18.50 4.41
C ILE A 456 6.48 18.91 5.76
N VAL A 457 5.27 19.44 5.79
CA VAL A 457 4.53 19.61 7.04
C VAL A 457 3.71 18.34 7.25
N THR A 458 3.91 17.66 8.38
CA THR A 458 3.25 16.39 8.67
C THR A 458 2.63 16.36 10.06
N LEU A 459 1.47 15.72 10.16
CA LEU A 459 0.79 15.44 11.42
C LEU A 459 1.18 14.02 11.87
N ILE A 460 1.79 13.90 13.05
CA ILE A 460 2.12 12.62 13.65
C ILE A 460 0.91 12.07 14.43
N GLY A 461 0.62 10.79 14.23
CA GLY A 461 -0.46 10.08 14.92
C GLY A 461 0.02 8.96 15.83
N LYS A 462 -0.88 8.00 16.05
CA LYS A 462 -0.67 6.84 16.92
C LYS A 462 -0.28 5.58 16.14
N SER A 463 -0.81 5.40 14.93
CA SER A 463 -0.60 4.20 14.12
C SER A 463 0.75 4.25 13.37
N PHE A 464 1.24 3.11 12.93
CA PHE A 464 2.45 3.02 12.10
C PHE A 464 2.35 3.96 10.88
N ALA A 465 1.24 3.84 10.13
CA ALA A 465 1.04 4.59 8.90
C ALA A 465 1.04 6.12 9.08
N SER A 466 0.67 6.61 10.26
CA SER A 466 0.62 8.04 10.60
C SER A 466 1.92 8.61 11.20
N ARG A 467 3.01 7.84 11.16
CA ARG A 467 4.29 8.21 11.78
C ARG A 467 5.48 8.15 10.83
N VAL A 468 5.25 7.71 9.59
CA VAL A 468 6.33 7.47 8.63
C VAL A 468 7.03 8.76 8.19
N SER A 469 6.28 9.81 7.84
CA SER A 469 6.90 11.10 7.51
C SER A 469 7.68 11.70 8.68
N ALA A 470 7.19 11.51 9.92
CA ALA A 470 7.91 11.95 11.11
C ALA A 470 9.23 11.19 11.30
N SER A 471 9.25 9.87 11.04
CA SER A 471 10.49 9.08 11.04
C SER A 471 11.50 9.61 10.03
N ILE A 472 11.07 9.87 8.80
CA ILE A 472 11.92 10.40 7.72
C ILE A 472 12.47 11.78 8.07
N LEU A 473 11.61 12.70 8.53
CA LEU A 473 12.01 14.07 8.90
C LEU A 473 13.00 14.09 10.07
N ASN A 474 12.85 13.19 11.03
CA ASN A 474 13.79 13.08 12.14
C ASN A 474 15.21 12.71 11.69
N GLN A 475 15.38 11.94 10.60
CA GLN A 475 16.68 11.57 10.08
C GLN A 475 17.45 12.75 9.47
N VAL A 476 16.73 13.79 9.08
CA VAL A 476 17.31 15.03 8.52
C VAL A 476 17.17 16.21 9.48
N ASN A 477 16.96 15.94 10.77
CA ASN A 477 16.85 16.94 11.84
C ASN A 477 15.78 18.02 11.56
N MET A 478 14.66 17.62 10.94
CA MET A 478 13.53 18.51 10.60
C MET A 478 12.29 18.25 11.48
N SER A 479 12.50 17.90 12.74
CA SER A 479 11.40 17.63 13.68
C SER A 479 10.47 18.84 13.91
N GLN A 480 10.92 20.08 13.64
CA GLN A 480 10.11 21.29 13.68
C GLN A 480 8.99 21.33 12.62
N LEU A 481 9.02 20.44 11.62
CA LEU A 481 7.97 20.26 10.62
C LEU A 481 6.98 19.15 10.98
N VAL A 482 7.21 18.45 12.10
CA VAL A 482 6.33 17.42 12.64
C VAL A 482 5.46 18.03 13.72
N VAL A 483 4.14 17.98 13.56
CA VAL A 483 3.18 18.58 14.46
C VAL A 483 2.21 17.56 15.05
N ASN A 484 1.56 17.91 16.17
CA ASN A 484 0.69 16.99 16.92
C ASN A 484 -0.82 17.27 16.76
N ASN A 485 -1.18 18.36 16.13
CA ASN A 485 -2.58 18.77 15.92
C ASN A 485 -2.74 19.55 14.61
N ILE A 486 -3.98 19.72 14.18
CA ILE A 486 -4.32 20.37 12.91
C ILE A 486 -4.00 21.87 12.94
N GLU A 487 -4.20 22.52 14.08
CA GLU A 487 -3.96 23.95 14.26
C GLU A 487 -2.48 24.29 14.03
N ASP A 488 -1.58 23.51 14.59
CA ASP A 488 -0.14 23.65 14.36
C ASP A 488 0.24 23.27 12.92
N PHE A 489 -0.43 22.29 12.31
CA PHE A 489 -0.23 21.94 10.89
C PHE A 489 -0.53 23.13 9.98
N GLU A 490 -1.69 23.78 10.18
CA GLU A 490 -2.08 24.96 9.44
C GLU A 490 -1.10 26.13 9.71
N LYS A 491 -0.76 26.38 10.97
CA LYS A 491 0.15 27.46 11.39
C LYS A 491 1.52 27.34 10.75
N VAL A 492 2.17 26.16 10.81
CA VAL A 492 3.49 25.93 10.23
C VAL A 492 3.46 26.09 8.72
N ALA A 493 2.46 25.52 8.04
CA ALA A 493 2.33 25.63 6.59
C ALA A 493 2.11 27.09 6.13
N ILE A 494 1.26 27.86 6.84
CA ILE A 494 1.01 29.29 6.56
C ILE A 494 2.28 30.10 6.81
N GLU A 495 2.99 29.84 7.91
CA GLU A 495 4.24 30.54 8.22
C GLU A 495 5.29 30.34 7.12
N LEU A 496 5.51 29.10 6.68
CA LEU A 496 6.44 28.80 5.59
C LEU A 496 6.02 29.46 4.28
N ALA A 497 4.73 29.49 3.97
CA ALA A 497 4.22 30.06 2.73
C ALA A 497 4.28 31.61 2.69
N THR A 498 4.15 32.27 3.84
CA THR A 498 4.08 33.74 3.94
C THR A 498 5.42 34.40 4.25
N LYS A 499 6.36 33.68 4.89
CA LYS A 499 7.70 34.18 5.24
C LYS A 499 8.75 33.59 4.30
N LYS A 500 9.03 34.27 3.17
CA LYS A 500 9.95 33.78 2.11
C LYS A 500 11.33 33.40 2.64
N ASP A 501 11.90 34.21 3.55
CA ASP A 501 13.21 33.92 4.14
C ASP A 501 13.18 32.62 4.96
N ARG A 502 12.12 32.43 5.77
CA ARG A 502 11.95 31.19 6.55
C ARG A 502 11.85 29.96 5.66
N LEU A 503 11.09 30.02 4.56
CA LEU A 503 10.99 28.93 3.59
C LEU A 503 12.35 28.63 2.96
N LYS A 504 13.09 29.66 2.57
CA LYS A 504 14.45 29.52 1.99
C LYS A 504 15.42 28.89 3.00
N ASP A 505 15.38 29.33 4.26
CA ASP A 505 16.23 28.77 5.32
C ASP A 505 15.94 27.30 5.55
N ILE A 506 14.67 26.90 5.66
CA ILE A 506 14.26 25.50 5.81
C ILE A 506 14.72 24.65 4.60
N LYS A 507 14.52 25.13 3.36
CA LYS A 507 15.01 24.43 2.15
C LYS A 507 16.54 24.25 2.18
N ASN A 508 17.29 25.24 2.62
CA ASN A 508 18.75 25.17 2.75
C ASN A 508 19.17 24.22 3.88
N GLU A 509 18.49 24.27 5.02
CA GLU A 509 18.72 23.37 6.15
C GLU A 509 18.49 21.90 5.76
N ILE A 510 17.40 21.58 5.06
CA ILE A 510 17.14 20.23 4.53
C ILE A 510 18.29 19.78 3.63
N LYS A 511 18.70 20.62 2.66
CA LYS A 511 19.78 20.28 1.74
C LYS A 511 21.12 20.03 2.45
N LYS A 512 21.43 20.80 3.49
CA LYS A 512 22.62 20.60 4.32
C LYS A 512 22.50 19.28 5.11
N ASN A 513 21.41 19.09 5.81
CA ASN A 513 21.20 17.96 6.71
C ASN A 513 21.16 16.61 5.97
N ILE A 514 20.69 16.58 4.72
CA ILE A 514 20.73 15.38 3.88
C ILE A 514 22.16 14.85 3.71
N GLN A 515 23.16 15.74 3.59
CA GLN A 515 24.56 15.36 3.36
C GLN A 515 25.13 14.59 4.55
N ASP A 516 24.73 14.97 5.76
CA ASP A 516 25.18 14.36 7.02
C ASP A 516 24.28 13.22 7.50
N SER A 517 23.11 13.06 6.87
CA SER A 517 22.09 12.10 7.28
C SER A 517 22.39 10.67 6.83
N LYS A 518 21.98 9.71 7.65
CA LYS A 518 21.98 8.27 7.28
C LYS A 518 20.75 7.86 6.46
N LEU A 519 19.83 8.78 6.17
CA LEU A 519 18.60 8.48 5.44
C LEU A 519 18.84 7.86 4.06
N PHE A 520 19.88 8.32 3.36
CA PHE A 520 20.24 7.87 2.01
C PHE A 520 21.58 7.10 1.99
N ASP A 521 22.03 6.60 3.14
CA ASP A 521 23.24 5.78 3.25
C ASP A 521 22.87 4.29 3.16
N SER A 522 22.67 3.82 1.92
CA SER A 522 22.27 2.44 1.63
C SER A 522 23.23 1.40 2.22
N LEU A 523 24.53 1.69 2.28
CA LEU A 523 25.53 0.75 2.81
C LEU A 523 25.37 0.56 4.33
N THR A 524 25.26 1.66 5.09
CA THR A 524 25.02 1.60 6.54
C THR A 524 23.68 0.94 6.83
N PHE A 525 22.66 1.22 6.02
CA PHE A 525 21.35 0.60 6.14
C PHE A 525 21.43 -0.92 5.95
N THR A 526 22.06 -1.38 4.85
CA THR A 526 22.19 -2.82 4.54
C THR A 526 22.98 -3.55 5.62
N LYS A 527 24.08 -2.99 6.12
CA LYS A 527 24.86 -3.58 7.23
C LYS A 527 24.04 -3.69 8.51
N SER A 528 23.18 -2.70 8.81
CA SER A 528 22.29 -2.76 9.98
C SER A 528 21.25 -3.87 9.84
N LEU A 529 20.70 -4.03 8.65
CA LEU A 529 19.74 -5.08 8.34
C LEU A 529 20.39 -6.49 8.42
N GLU A 530 21.59 -6.64 7.86
CA GLU A 530 22.37 -7.88 7.94
C GLU A 530 22.71 -8.28 9.38
N LYS A 531 23.04 -7.28 10.20
CA LYS A 531 23.26 -7.54 11.63
C LYS A 531 22.02 -8.09 12.31
N ILE A 532 20.85 -7.51 12.03
CA ILE A 532 19.57 -8.04 12.52
C ILE A 532 19.40 -9.51 12.10
N TYR A 533 19.65 -9.84 10.84
CA TYR A 533 19.50 -11.22 10.34
C TYR A 533 20.47 -12.19 11.03
N GLN A 534 21.73 -11.78 11.25
CA GLN A 534 22.71 -12.58 11.97
C GLN A 534 22.30 -12.81 13.45
N ASP A 535 21.83 -11.76 14.11
CA ASP A 535 21.41 -11.83 15.52
C ASP A 535 20.20 -12.79 15.67
N LEU A 536 19.21 -12.71 14.78
CA LEU A 536 18.04 -13.60 14.78
C LEU A 536 18.42 -15.08 14.56
N ILE A 537 19.35 -15.35 13.66
CA ILE A 537 19.85 -16.72 13.43
C ILE A 537 20.59 -17.23 14.67
N ASN A 538 21.36 -16.38 15.34
CA ASN A 538 22.08 -16.77 16.55
C ASN A 538 21.14 -17.02 17.74
N GLU A 539 20.11 -16.18 17.93
CA GLU A 539 19.10 -16.36 18.98
C GLU A 539 18.30 -17.68 18.83
N LYS A 540 17.98 -18.11 17.60
CA LYS A 540 17.26 -19.36 17.37
C LYS A 540 18.09 -20.63 17.63
N LYS A 541 19.38 -20.50 17.84
CA LYS A 541 20.32 -21.64 18.08
C LYS A 541 20.53 -21.95 19.56
N VAL A 542 20.00 -21.11 20.44
CA VAL A 542 19.97 -21.30 21.89
C VAL A 542 18.62 -21.90 22.30
#